data_411b167e77e8b73c6c5ed1c87b2c1827
#
_entry.id   411b167e77e8b73c6c5ed1c87b2c1827
#
_cell.length_a   1.000
_cell.length_b   1.000
_cell.length_c   1.000
_cell.angle_alpha   90.00
_cell.angle_beta   90.00
_cell.angle_gamma   90.00
#
_symmetry.space_group_name_H-M   'P 1'
#
loop_
_entity.id
_entity.type
_entity.pdbx_description
1 polymer ?
#
loop_
_entity_poly.entity_id
_entity_poly.type
_entity_poly.pdbx_seq_one_letter_code
_entity_poly.pdbx_strand_id
1 'polypeptide(L)'
;MKKLFIYITLIGLVETCSKEFSSGEYGGYEIMTDFMLSEYEQGAALRQISTSGEFQAATPGTSVVNWTFEPHDSESGALTQNVEMYLSYNSGAEILFQTIDRSAMTEGPVGLPRFDVSLSLNAALGALGVSNYSGNDVVTVRFQLNLTNGKSYSRSSVTGSMTQSYFRSPFQYPIIIGCRFDANNTGKVAGIYTINGQDSWGDGWNGATIEYTIDGVTTVWTVSGADGSTSFTVPASASTLGIAFTSGDWDSEITYQVEWTDLNGANGQTALSDGTSPAVGFKALNICQ
;
A
#
# COMPACT_ATOMS: atom_id res chain seq x y z
N MET A 1 51.90 39.86 -19.62
CA MET A 1 51.11 39.34 -20.74
C MET A 1 50.39 38.03 -20.43
N LYS A 2 50.98 37.06 -19.73
CA LYS A 2 50.26 35.78 -19.40
C LYS A 2 49.02 35.89 -18.52
N LYS A 3 48.93 36.90 -17.63
CA LYS A 3 47.75 37.04 -16.75
C LYS A 3 46.54 37.67 -17.47
N LEU A 4 46.75 38.48 -18.50
CA LEU A 4 45.66 39.11 -19.26
C LEU A 4 44.94 38.08 -20.16
N PHE A 5 45.67 37.13 -20.72
CA PHE A 5 45.08 36.07 -21.55
C PHE A 5 44.17 35.10 -20.77
N ILE A 6 44.53 34.80 -19.52
CA ILE A 6 43.71 33.92 -18.65
C ILE A 6 42.42 34.63 -18.23
N TYR A 7 42.45 35.96 -18.00
CA TYR A 7 41.26 36.73 -17.65
C TYR A 7 40.27 36.83 -18.83
N ILE A 8 40.76 37.01 -20.06
CA ILE A 8 39.90 37.12 -21.24
C ILE A 8 39.24 35.76 -21.55
N THR A 9 39.95 34.63 -21.38
CA THR A 9 39.41 33.28 -21.59
C THR A 9 38.37 32.91 -20.50
N LEU A 10 38.62 33.35 -19.27
CA LEU A 10 37.66 33.09 -18.18
C LEU A 10 36.41 33.95 -18.32
N ILE A 11 36.54 35.21 -18.74
CA ILE A 11 35.39 36.12 -19.00
C ILE A 11 34.58 35.60 -20.20
N GLY A 12 35.25 35.07 -21.25
CA GLY A 12 34.58 34.50 -22.41
C GLY A 12 33.81 33.21 -22.06
N LEU A 13 34.34 32.39 -21.17
CA LEU A 13 33.64 31.18 -20.67
C LEU A 13 32.46 31.51 -19.76
N VAL A 14 32.57 32.58 -18.97
CA VAL A 14 31.46 33.01 -18.11
C VAL A 14 30.38 33.70 -18.95
N GLU A 15 30.75 34.45 -19.99
CA GLU A 15 29.77 35.07 -20.91
C GLU A 15 29.03 34.04 -21.77
N THR A 16 29.70 32.97 -22.22
CA THR A 16 29.01 31.92 -22.96
C THR A 16 28.07 31.12 -22.06
N CYS A 17 28.49 30.80 -20.84
CA CYS A 17 27.61 30.15 -19.86
C CYS A 17 26.44 31.05 -19.43
N SER A 18 26.68 32.36 -19.23
CA SER A 18 25.63 33.29 -18.88
C SER A 18 24.70 33.65 -20.05
N LYS A 19 25.18 33.61 -21.30
CA LYS A 19 24.33 33.81 -22.47
C LYS A 19 23.39 32.63 -22.72
N GLU A 20 23.83 31.41 -22.51
CA GLU A 20 22.94 30.24 -22.58
C GLU A 20 21.88 30.27 -21.49
N PHE A 21 22.23 30.69 -20.28
CA PHE A 21 21.26 30.84 -19.18
C PHE A 21 20.40 32.09 -19.23
N SER A 22 20.78 33.14 -19.98
CA SER A 22 20.07 34.40 -20.04
C SER A 22 19.35 34.69 -21.36
N SER A 23 19.45 33.81 -22.34
CA SER A 23 18.93 34.07 -23.70
C SER A 23 17.43 33.89 -23.86
N GLY A 24 16.67 33.72 -22.81
CA GLY A 24 15.18 33.81 -22.82
C GLY A 24 14.43 32.82 -23.72
N GLU A 25 15.16 32.10 -24.55
CA GLU A 25 14.60 31.07 -25.42
C GLU A 25 14.48 29.73 -24.68
N TYR A 26 15.33 29.54 -23.66
CA TYR A 26 15.26 28.42 -22.73
C TYR A 26 15.56 28.92 -21.33
N GLY A 27 14.58 29.03 -20.45
CA GLY A 27 14.82 29.06 -19.01
C GLY A 27 15.66 27.83 -18.62
N GLY A 28 16.54 27.93 -17.63
CA GLY A 28 17.45 26.83 -17.26
C GLY A 28 16.75 25.46 -17.03
N TYR A 29 15.47 25.50 -16.82
CA TYR A 29 14.61 24.31 -16.71
C TYR A 29 14.32 23.67 -18.08
N GLU A 30 14.12 24.45 -19.12
CA GLU A 30 13.85 23.99 -20.48
C GLU A 30 15.07 23.34 -21.13
N ILE A 31 16.26 23.90 -20.89
CA ILE A 31 17.53 23.32 -21.38
C ILE A 31 17.76 21.92 -20.79
N MET A 32 17.50 21.75 -19.50
CA MET A 32 17.59 20.43 -18.87
C MET A 32 16.57 19.46 -19.43
N THR A 33 15.37 19.93 -19.73
CA THR A 33 14.32 19.11 -20.32
C THR A 33 14.67 18.69 -21.74
N ASP A 34 15.12 19.64 -22.58
CA ASP A 34 15.53 19.35 -23.96
C ASP A 34 16.76 18.41 -24.02
N PHE A 35 17.75 18.63 -23.15
CA PHE A 35 18.89 17.73 -23.05
C PHE A 35 18.47 16.32 -22.64
N MET A 36 17.60 16.22 -21.61
CA MET A 36 17.10 14.93 -21.17
C MET A 36 16.27 14.23 -22.26
N LEU A 37 15.47 14.99 -23.02
CA LEU A 37 14.69 14.46 -24.13
C LEU A 37 15.54 14.02 -25.33
N SER A 38 16.69 14.69 -25.59
CA SER A 38 17.57 14.35 -26.70
C SER A 38 18.51 13.19 -26.41
N GLU A 39 18.96 13.06 -25.16
CA GLU A 39 19.97 12.08 -24.76
C GLU A 39 19.38 10.86 -24.04
N TYR A 40 18.20 11.01 -23.41
CA TYR A 40 17.56 9.95 -22.65
C TYR A 40 16.13 9.72 -23.12
N GLU A 41 15.86 8.48 -23.39
CA GLU A 41 14.52 8.08 -23.75
C GLU A 41 13.58 8.17 -22.54
N GLN A 42 12.48 8.89 -22.69
CA GLN A 42 11.44 8.91 -21.67
C GLN A 42 10.73 7.56 -21.60
N GLY A 43 10.70 6.98 -20.41
CA GLY A 43 9.91 5.80 -20.11
C GLY A 43 8.42 6.16 -19.96
N ALA A 44 7.63 5.15 -19.57
CA ALA A 44 6.24 5.34 -19.25
C ALA A 44 5.94 4.82 -17.84
N ALA A 45 4.95 5.43 -17.20
CA ALA A 45 4.46 5.08 -15.87
C ALA A 45 3.00 4.65 -15.94
N LEU A 46 2.62 3.71 -15.11
CA LEU A 46 1.23 3.41 -14.80
C LEU A 46 0.91 4.04 -13.44
N ARG A 47 0.52 5.30 -13.46
CA ARG A 47 0.31 6.11 -12.28
C ARG A 47 -0.89 5.60 -11.50
N GLN A 48 -0.68 5.20 -10.24
CA GLN A 48 -1.77 4.83 -9.34
C GLN A 48 -2.40 6.08 -8.72
N ILE A 49 -3.69 6.28 -8.99
CA ILE A 49 -4.47 7.40 -8.45
C ILE A 49 -5.08 7.01 -7.11
N SER A 50 -5.70 5.83 -7.05
CA SER A 50 -6.30 5.30 -5.84
C SER A 50 -6.18 3.79 -5.77
N THR A 51 -6.27 3.27 -4.55
CA THR A 51 -6.48 1.86 -4.27
C THR A 51 -7.37 1.74 -3.04
N SER A 52 -8.20 0.69 -3.01
CA SER A 52 -9.06 0.39 -1.87
C SER A 52 -9.42 -1.10 -1.84
N GLY A 53 -9.85 -1.55 -0.66
CA GLY A 53 -10.25 -2.93 -0.45
C GLY A 53 -9.08 -3.84 -0.06
N GLU A 54 -9.39 -5.07 0.21
CA GLU A 54 -8.48 -6.10 0.71
C GLU A 54 -8.99 -7.48 0.36
N PHE A 55 -8.13 -8.50 0.40
CA PHE A 55 -8.55 -9.89 0.33
C PHE A 55 -8.73 -10.48 1.72
N GLN A 56 -9.82 -11.19 1.93
CA GLN A 56 -10.17 -11.83 3.19
C GLN A 56 -10.58 -13.28 2.96
N ALA A 57 -9.90 -14.21 3.63
CA ALA A 57 -10.12 -15.64 3.47
C ALA A 57 -11.55 -16.06 3.86
N ALA A 58 -12.14 -15.42 4.88
CA ALA A 58 -13.48 -15.73 5.35
C ALA A 58 -14.60 -15.29 4.40
N THR A 59 -14.34 -14.31 3.52
CA THR A 59 -15.34 -13.71 2.64
C THR A 59 -14.84 -13.55 1.20
N PRO A 60 -14.34 -14.60 0.54
CA PRO A 60 -13.68 -14.48 -0.76
C PRO A 60 -14.60 -13.94 -1.87
N GLY A 61 -15.91 -14.15 -1.76
CA GLY A 61 -16.89 -13.68 -2.73
C GLY A 61 -17.12 -12.16 -2.71
N THR A 62 -16.91 -11.52 -1.57
CA THR A 62 -17.09 -10.07 -1.36
C THR A 62 -15.77 -9.32 -1.19
N SER A 63 -14.67 -10.05 -1.05
CA SER A 63 -13.34 -9.47 -0.97
C SER A 63 -12.88 -8.97 -2.33
N VAL A 64 -12.73 -7.65 -2.46
CA VAL A 64 -12.39 -7.00 -3.73
C VAL A 64 -11.32 -5.95 -3.47
N VAL A 65 -10.30 -5.91 -4.32
CA VAL A 65 -9.35 -4.81 -4.39
C VAL A 65 -9.61 -4.00 -5.65
N ASN A 66 -9.64 -2.69 -5.52
CA ASN A 66 -9.92 -1.75 -6.59
C ASN A 66 -8.73 -0.82 -6.79
N TRP A 67 -8.47 -0.46 -8.03
CA TRP A 67 -7.47 0.54 -8.41
C TRP A 67 -8.04 1.49 -9.46
N THR A 68 -7.58 2.73 -9.40
CA THR A 68 -7.70 3.69 -10.49
C THR A 68 -6.31 4.01 -10.99
N PHE A 69 -6.08 3.93 -12.29
CA PHE A 69 -4.79 4.18 -12.93
C PHE A 69 -4.87 5.22 -14.03
N GLU A 70 -3.74 5.89 -14.25
CA GLU A 70 -3.48 6.77 -15.39
C GLU A 70 -2.16 6.37 -16.06
N PRO A 71 -2.18 5.78 -17.27
CA PRO A 71 -0.99 5.69 -18.11
C PRO A 71 -0.42 7.07 -18.42
N HIS A 72 0.88 7.22 -18.25
CA HIS A 72 1.61 8.45 -18.53
C HIS A 72 2.89 8.11 -19.29
N ASP A 73 2.92 8.42 -20.56
CA ASP A 73 4.06 8.28 -21.47
C ASP A 73 4.56 9.67 -21.94
N SER A 74 5.56 9.70 -22.80
CA SER A 74 6.14 10.94 -23.33
C SER A 74 5.17 11.83 -24.12
N GLU A 75 4.01 11.29 -24.52
CA GLU A 75 2.96 12.02 -25.24
C GLU A 75 1.67 12.11 -24.41
N SER A 76 1.81 12.24 -23.10
CA SER A 76 0.69 12.38 -22.16
C SER A 76 -0.34 11.25 -22.28
N GLY A 77 0.12 10.02 -22.45
CA GLY A 77 -0.71 8.82 -22.56
C GLY A 77 -1.24 8.53 -23.98
N ALA A 78 -0.88 9.34 -24.98
CA ALA A 78 -1.32 9.12 -26.36
C ALA A 78 -0.71 7.87 -27.01
N LEU A 79 0.48 7.45 -26.55
CA LEU A 79 1.13 6.22 -27.02
C LEU A 79 0.56 4.96 -26.37
N THR A 80 -0.27 5.07 -25.34
CA THR A 80 -0.85 3.90 -24.67
C THR A 80 -1.64 3.05 -25.66
N GLN A 81 -1.26 1.78 -25.80
CA GLN A 81 -1.99 0.78 -26.56
C GLN A 81 -2.96 0.03 -25.68
N ASN A 82 -2.45 -0.61 -24.65
CA ASN A 82 -3.24 -1.32 -23.64
C ASN A 82 -2.45 -1.48 -22.35
N VAL A 83 -3.14 -1.95 -21.31
CA VAL A 83 -2.55 -2.42 -20.06
C VAL A 83 -2.94 -3.87 -19.84
N GLU A 84 -1.97 -4.73 -19.66
CA GLU A 84 -2.17 -6.14 -19.34
C GLU A 84 -2.02 -6.35 -17.83
N MET A 85 -2.94 -7.11 -17.26
CA MET A 85 -2.95 -7.50 -15.85
C MET A 85 -2.61 -8.98 -15.72
N TYR A 86 -1.56 -9.27 -14.99
CA TYR A 86 -1.08 -10.61 -14.70
C TYR A 86 -1.28 -10.95 -13.24
N LEU A 87 -1.59 -12.21 -12.97
CA LEU A 87 -1.75 -12.74 -11.62
C LEU A 87 -0.75 -13.87 -11.36
N SER A 88 -0.24 -13.94 -10.14
CA SER A 88 0.47 -15.10 -9.62
C SER A 88 0.09 -15.35 -8.15
N TYR A 89 0.28 -16.58 -7.69
CA TYR A 89 -0.04 -17.02 -6.34
C TYR A 89 1.22 -17.55 -5.67
N ASN A 90 1.53 -17.06 -4.47
CA ASN A 90 2.70 -17.46 -3.65
C ASN A 90 4.00 -17.53 -4.46
N SER A 91 4.27 -16.51 -5.28
CA SER A 91 5.43 -16.45 -6.19
C SER A 91 5.48 -17.56 -7.26
N GLY A 92 4.36 -18.19 -7.55
CA GLY A 92 4.22 -19.16 -8.65
C GLY A 92 4.23 -18.50 -10.03
N ALA A 93 3.92 -19.29 -11.05
CA ALA A 93 3.85 -18.80 -12.43
C ALA A 93 2.79 -17.71 -12.61
N GLU A 94 3.11 -16.72 -13.42
CA GLU A 94 2.15 -15.67 -13.81
C GLU A 94 1.22 -16.17 -14.92
N ILE A 95 -0.02 -15.73 -14.86
CA ILE A 95 -1.01 -15.87 -15.94
C ILE A 95 -1.50 -14.49 -16.36
N LEU A 96 -1.82 -14.31 -17.62
CA LEU A 96 -2.55 -13.14 -18.10
C LEU A 96 -4.01 -13.28 -17.66
N PHE A 97 -4.48 -12.29 -16.88
CA PHE A 97 -5.86 -12.28 -16.36
C PHE A 97 -6.78 -11.40 -17.20
N GLN A 98 -6.32 -10.20 -17.56
CA GLN A 98 -7.14 -9.22 -18.28
C GLN A 98 -6.26 -8.30 -19.12
N THR A 99 -6.79 -7.85 -20.27
CA THR A 99 -6.24 -6.75 -21.07
C THR A 99 -7.23 -5.60 -21.10
N ILE A 100 -6.75 -4.40 -20.79
CA ILE A 100 -7.52 -3.16 -20.81
C ILE A 100 -7.02 -2.33 -21.99
N ASP A 101 -7.79 -2.28 -23.08
CA ASP A 101 -7.44 -1.53 -24.27
C ASP A 101 -7.57 -0.02 -24.05
N ARG A 102 -6.80 0.77 -24.80
CA ARG A 102 -6.87 2.25 -24.76
C ARG A 102 -8.29 2.77 -25.00
N SER A 103 -9.07 2.09 -25.85
CA SER A 103 -10.46 2.45 -26.17
C SER A 103 -11.43 2.31 -25.00
N ALA A 104 -11.09 1.52 -23.98
CA ALA A 104 -11.88 1.37 -22.75
C ALA A 104 -11.55 2.42 -21.69
N MET A 105 -10.53 3.26 -21.91
CA MET A 105 -10.10 4.30 -20.99
C MET A 105 -10.81 5.63 -21.28
N THR A 106 -11.10 6.37 -20.22
CA THR A 106 -11.67 7.73 -20.31
C THR A 106 -10.57 8.76 -20.08
N GLU A 107 -10.83 10.02 -20.37
CA GLU A 107 -9.91 11.10 -20.05
C GLU A 107 -10.05 11.48 -18.56
N GLY A 108 -8.95 11.47 -17.84
CA GLY A 108 -8.86 11.92 -16.45
C GLY A 108 -8.77 13.45 -16.33
N PRO A 109 -8.86 14.00 -15.09
CA PRO A 109 -8.90 15.45 -14.84
C PRO A 109 -7.65 16.22 -15.31
N VAL A 110 -6.55 15.52 -15.53
CA VAL A 110 -5.27 16.11 -15.99
C VAL A 110 -4.97 15.79 -17.45
N GLY A 111 -5.97 15.34 -18.22
CA GLY A 111 -5.82 15.02 -19.63
C GLY A 111 -5.13 13.69 -19.94
N LEU A 112 -4.87 12.85 -18.93
CA LEU A 112 -4.29 11.52 -19.10
C LEU A 112 -5.41 10.47 -19.26
N PRO A 113 -5.17 9.38 -20.03
CA PRO A 113 -6.08 8.24 -20.03
C PRO A 113 -6.26 7.69 -18.61
N ARG A 114 -7.51 7.37 -18.25
CA ARG A 114 -7.84 6.83 -16.93
C ARG A 114 -8.71 5.60 -17.05
N PHE A 115 -8.46 4.60 -16.21
CA PHE A 115 -9.31 3.43 -16.09
C PHE A 115 -9.36 2.93 -14.65
N ASP A 116 -10.45 2.26 -14.35
CA ASP A 116 -10.64 1.54 -13.09
C ASP A 116 -10.53 0.04 -13.33
N VAL A 117 -9.99 -0.67 -12.36
CA VAL A 117 -9.95 -2.13 -12.36
C VAL A 117 -10.28 -2.65 -10.97
N SER A 118 -11.10 -3.71 -10.94
CA SER A 118 -11.51 -4.40 -9.73
C SER A 118 -11.14 -5.87 -9.84
N LEU A 119 -10.59 -6.42 -8.77
CA LEU A 119 -10.25 -7.84 -8.68
C LEU A 119 -10.87 -8.42 -7.42
N SER A 120 -11.77 -9.41 -7.56
CA SER A 120 -12.23 -10.18 -6.41
C SER A 120 -11.29 -11.35 -6.13
N LEU A 121 -11.21 -11.75 -4.86
CA LEU A 121 -10.39 -12.91 -4.46
C LEU A 121 -10.86 -14.18 -5.19
N ASN A 122 -12.17 -14.40 -5.30
CA ASN A 122 -12.71 -15.56 -6.02
C ASN A 122 -12.30 -15.56 -7.51
N ALA A 123 -12.33 -14.42 -8.18
CA ALA A 123 -11.94 -14.32 -9.59
C ALA A 123 -10.44 -14.60 -9.74
N ALA A 124 -9.61 -14.07 -8.83
CA ALA A 124 -8.17 -14.30 -8.84
C ALA A 124 -7.84 -15.79 -8.63
N LEU A 125 -8.38 -16.41 -7.58
CA LEU A 125 -8.15 -17.81 -7.26
C LEU A 125 -8.67 -18.74 -8.35
N GLY A 126 -9.86 -18.46 -8.90
CA GLY A 126 -10.45 -19.22 -10.00
C GLY A 126 -9.59 -19.20 -11.26
N ALA A 127 -9.09 -18.01 -11.65
CA ALA A 127 -8.20 -17.88 -12.80
C ALA A 127 -6.86 -18.60 -12.59
N LEU A 128 -6.32 -18.56 -11.37
CA LEU A 128 -5.07 -19.23 -10.98
C LEU A 128 -5.22 -20.74 -10.76
N GLY A 129 -6.45 -21.29 -10.80
CA GLY A 129 -6.72 -22.70 -10.52
C GLY A 129 -6.47 -23.09 -9.06
N VAL A 130 -6.52 -22.13 -8.14
CA VAL A 130 -6.28 -22.35 -6.70
C VAL A 130 -7.60 -22.67 -6.02
N SER A 131 -7.77 -23.90 -5.55
CA SER A 131 -8.95 -24.34 -4.80
C SER A 131 -8.74 -24.37 -3.28
N ASN A 132 -7.49 -24.50 -2.85
CA ASN A 132 -7.12 -24.48 -1.44
C ASN A 132 -6.15 -23.32 -1.21
N TYR A 133 -6.50 -22.44 -0.30
CA TYR A 133 -5.70 -21.30 0.08
C TYR A 133 -5.82 -21.05 1.59
N SER A 134 -4.88 -20.35 2.14
CA SER A 134 -4.81 -20.02 3.56
C SER A 134 -4.66 -18.52 3.76
N GLY A 135 -4.94 -18.07 4.95
CA GLY A 135 -4.52 -16.74 5.35
C GLY A 135 -2.99 -16.60 5.27
N ASN A 136 -2.53 -15.38 5.02
CA ASN A 136 -1.14 -15.02 4.70
C ASN A 136 -0.64 -15.48 3.32
N ASP A 137 -1.40 -16.24 2.55
CA ASP A 137 -1.08 -16.46 1.14
C ASP A 137 -1.14 -15.13 0.36
N VAL A 138 -0.36 -15.04 -0.70
CA VAL A 138 -0.19 -13.82 -1.46
C VAL A 138 -0.65 -14.00 -2.90
N VAL A 139 -1.61 -13.18 -3.31
CA VAL A 139 -1.91 -12.97 -4.74
C VAL A 139 -1.13 -11.74 -5.20
N THR A 140 -0.21 -11.93 -6.13
CA THR A 140 0.52 -10.81 -6.72
C THR A 140 -0.14 -10.39 -8.02
N VAL A 141 -0.48 -9.12 -8.11
CA VAL A 141 -0.98 -8.47 -9.33
C VAL A 141 0.15 -7.68 -9.95
N ARG A 142 0.49 -7.97 -11.21
CA ARG A 142 1.46 -7.22 -11.99
C ARG A 142 0.80 -6.64 -13.23
N PHE A 143 1.05 -5.36 -13.47
CA PHE A 143 0.63 -4.69 -14.69
C PHE A 143 1.78 -4.55 -15.68
N GLN A 144 1.44 -4.53 -16.95
CA GLN A 144 2.32 -4.19 -18.05
C GLN A 144 1.64 -3.18 -18.96
N LEU A 145 2.26 -2.03 -19.11
CA LEU A 145 1.82 -0.96 -20.00
C LEU A 145 2.48 -1.15 -21.36
N ASN A 146 1.69 -1.41 -22.39
CA ASN A 146 2.15 -1.56 -23.76
C ASN A 146 1.86 -0.28 -24.55
N LEU A 147 2.85 0.18 -25.34
CA LEU A 147 2.74 1.38 -26.15
C LEU A 147 2.67 1.04 -27.64
N THR A 148 2.04 1.91 -28.42
CA THR A 148 1.88 1.78 -29.88
C THR A 148 3.20 1.77 -30.65
N ASN A 149 4.27 2.27 -30.06
CA ASN A 149 5.63 2.22 -30.62
C ASN A 149 6.37 0.89 -30.35
N GLY A 150 5.68 -0.12 -29.82
CA GLY A 150 6.20 -1.45 -29.52
C GLY A 150 6.97 -1.58 -28.21
N LYS A 151 7.06 -0.53 -27.39
CA LYS A 151 7.70 -0.58 -26.07
C LYS A 151 6.72 -1.04 -25.02
N SER A 152 7.27 -1.69 -23.98
CA SER A 152 6.48 -2.18 -22.83
C SER A 152 7.20 -1.84 -21.54
N TYR A 153 6.41 -1.46 -20.54
CA TYR A 153 6.89 -1.09 -19.20
C TYR A 153 6.17 -1.90 -18.14
N SER A 154 6.92 -2.40 -17.18
CA SER A 154 6.40 -3.22 -16.08
C SER A 154 7.32 -3.11 -14.86
N ARG A 155 7.18 -3.97 -13.86
CA ARG A 155 7.98 -3.98 -12.62
C ARG A 155 9.50 -3.94 -12.88
N SER A 156 9.98 -4.62 -13.92
CA SER A 156 11.40 -4.63 -14.31
C SER A 156 11.91 -3.29 -14.86
N SER A 157 11.00 -2.39 -15.25
CA SER A 157 11.34 -1.07 -15.81
C SER A 157 11.34 0.05 -14.75
N VAL A 158 11.12 -0.28 -13.47
CA VAL A 158 10.87 0.70 -12.40
C VAL A 158 12.13 0.96 -11.58
N THR A 159 12.46 2.23 -11.41
CA THR A 159 13.42 2.71 -10.41
C THR A 159 12.70 3.15 -9.13
N GLY A 160 13.44 3.31 -8.02
CA GLY A 160 12.85 3.70 -6.73
C GLY A 160 12.04 5.00 -6.76
N SER A 161 12.42 5.98 -7.60
CA SER A 161 11.71 7.25 -7.76
C SER A 161 10.32 7.10 -8.39
N MET A 162 10.10 6.05 -9.20
CA MET A 162 8.80 5.80 -9.85
C MET A 162 7.76 5.22 -8.89
N THR A 163 8.18 4.62 -7.79
CA THR A 163 7.27 3.99 -6.82
C THR A 163 6.67 4.96 -5.82
N GLN A 164 7.18 6.19 -5.76
CA GLN A 164 6.81 7.22 -4.77
C GLN A 164 6.32 8.51 -5.44
N SER A 165 5.90 9.46 -4.60
CA SER A 165 5.47 10.79 -5.02
C SER A 165 4.38 10.79 -6.08
N TYR A 166 4.55 11.57 -7.13
CA TYR A 166 3.57 11.76 -8.20
C TYR A 166 3.26 10.49 -8.98
N PHE A 167 4.28 9.68 -9.30
CA PHE A 167 4.06 8.53 -10.18
C PHE A 167 3.37 7.36 -9.50
N ARG A 168 3.74 7.01 -8.27
CA ARG A 168 3.18 5.87 -7.54
C ARG A 168 2.98 4.64 -8.42
N SER A 169 4.01 4.31 -9.22
CA SER A 169 3.94 3.31 -10.30
C SER A 169 4.85 2.12 -10.03
N PRO A 170 4.57 1.27 -9.03
CA PRO A 170 5.35 0.07 -8.77
C PRO A 170 5.12 -1.02 -9.81
N PHE A 171 4.04 -0.98 -10.58
CA PHE A 171 3.57 -1.98 -11.53
C PHE A 171 3.26 -3.36 -10.92
N GLN A 172 3.60 -3.59 -9.67
CA GLN A 172 3.37 -4.87 -8.98
C GLN A 172 2.84 -4.62 -7.58
N TYR A 173 1.80 -5.37 -7.23
CA TYR A 173 1.04 -5.22 -5.99
C TYR A 173 0.85 -6.60 -5.35
N PRO A 174 1.66 -6.97 -4.35
CA PRO A 174 1.39 -8.15 -3.55
C PRO A 174 0.20 -7.87 -2.62
N ILE A 175 -0.80 -8.73 -2.67
CA ILE A 175 -2.00 -8.65 -1.85
C ILE A 175 -2.03 -9.88 -0.96
N ILE A 176 -1.89 -9.67 0.33
CA ILE A 176 -1.96 -10.73 1.33
C ILE A 176 -3.44 -11.08 1.55
N ILE A 177 -3.76 -12.36 1.55
CA ILE A 177 -5.08 -12.85 1.94
C ILE A 177 -5.18 -12.76 3.46
N GLY A 178 -5.95 -11.80 3.96
CA GLY A 178 -6.16 -11.58 5.39
C GLY A 178 -7.10 -12.60 5.99
N CYS A 179 -7.04 -12.72 7.30
CA CYS A 179 -7.94 -13.55 8.12
C CYS A 179 -8.66 -12.67 9.13
N ARG A 180 -9.12 -11.50 8.66
CA ARG A 180 -9.80 -10.54 9.51
C ARG A 180 -11.12 -11.10 10.01
N PHE A 181 -11.37 -11.00 11.29
CA PHE A 181 -12.69 -11.12 11.86
C PHE A 181 -13.06 -9.86 12.63
N ASP A 182 -14.31 -9.50 12.56
CA ASP A 182 -14.88 -8.34 13.22
C ASP A 182 -15.74 -8.84 14.40
N ALA A 183 -15.62 -8.19 15.53
CA ALA A 183 -16.42 -8.47 16.72
C ALA A 183 -17.94 -8.30 16.53
N ASN A 184 -18.36 -7.52 15.52
CA ASN A 184 -19.76 -7.44 15.12
C ASN A 184 -20.23 -8.64 14.30
N ASN A 185 -19.31 -9.44 13.80
CA ASN A 185 -19.58 -10.77 13.27
C ASN A 185 -19.47 -11.77 14.42
N THR A 186 -20.42 -12.65 14.53
CA THR A 186 -20.53 -13.74 15.51
C THR A 186 -19.36 -14.74 15.47
N GLY A 187 -18.21 -14.31 14.91
CA GLY A 187 -16.97 -15.06 14.82
C GLY A 187 -16.15 -14.95 16.10
N LYS A 188 -15.48 -16.03 16.43
CA LYS A 188 -14.48 -16.09 17.49
C LYS A 188 -13.29 -16.88 17.00
N VAL A 189 -12.13 -16.57 17.53
CA VAL A 189 -10.98 -17.45 17.40
C VAL A 189 -10.57 -17.85 18.82
N ALA A 190 -10.70 -19.12 19.15
CA ALA A 190 -10.27 -19.64 20.44
C ALA A 190 -8.75 -19.53 20.57
N GLY A 191 -8.27 -19.15 21.74
CA GLY A 191 -6.83 -18.97 21.96
C GLY A 191 -6.52 -18.14 23.18
N ILE A 192 -5.23 -17.87 23.35
CA ILE A 192 -4.71 -16.97 24.38
C ILE A 192 -4.35 -15.66 23.70
N TYR A 193 -4.92 -14.58 24.20
CA TYR A 193 -4.68 -13.22 23.74
C TYR A 193 -3.84 -12.47 24.74
N THR A 194 -2.83 -11.75 24.27
CA THR A 194 -2.01 -10.85 25.10
C THR A 194 -2.07 -9.46 24.49
N ILE A 195 -2.52 -8.49 25.28
CA ILE A 195 -2.51 -7.08 24.90
C ILE A 195 -1.26 -6.45 25.53
N ASN A 196 -0.41 -5.88 24.68
CA ASN A 196 0.76 -5.12 25.07
C ASN A 196 0.52 -3.66 24.73
N GLY A 197 0.44 -2.80 25.74
CA GLY A 197 0.22 -1.36 25.57
C GLY A 197 1.45 -0.56 25.91
N GLN A 198 1.65 0.54 25.21
CA GLN A 198 2.74 1.50 25.43
C GLN A 198 2.18 2.91 25.50
N ASP A 199 2.84 3.73 26.27
CA ASP A 199 2.64 5.16 26.39
C ASP A 199 4.00 5.86 26.19
N SER A 200 4.07 6.73 25.17
CA SER A 200 5.33 7.39 24.79
C SER A 200 5.80 8.46 25.78
N TRP A 201 4.91 9.01 26.60
CA TRP A 201 5.25 9.95 27.66
C TRP A 201 5.62 9.24 28.97
N GLY A 202 4.99 8.12 29.23
CA GLY A 202 5.30 7.24 30.36
C GLY A 202 4.49 7.50 31.62
N ASP A 203 3.42 8.27 31.56
CA ASP A 203 2.54 8.57 32.71
C ASP A 203 1.22 7.78 32.68
N GLY A 204 1.04 6.94 31.67
CA GLY A 204 -0.11 6.06 31.50
C GLY A 204 -1.14 6.59 30.51
N TRP A 205 -2.17 5.80 30.25
CA TRP A 205 -3.14 6.07 29.20
C TRP A 205 -4.19 7.12 29.56
N ASN A 206 -4.07 7.79 30.68
CA ASN A 206 -4.82 8.99 31.04
C ASN A 206 -6.34 8.89 30.81
N GLY A 207 -6.92 7.75 31.21
CA GLY A 207 -8.35 7.45 31.05
C GLY A 207 -8.70 6.61 29.83
N ALA A 208 -7.80 6.44 28.85
CA ALA A 208 -8.05 5.52 27.76
C ALA A 208 -7.99 4.06 28.22
N THR A 209 -8.80 3.21 27.56
CA THR A 209 -8.93 1.80 27.94
C THR A 209 -9.04 0.89 26.72
N ILE A 210 -8.65 -0.36 26.90
CA ILE A 210 -9.12 -1.45 26.04
C ILE A 210 -10.13 -2.29 26.81
N GLU A 211 -11.23 -2.55 26.15
CA GLU A 211 -12.29 -3.42 26.65
C GLU A 211 -12.30 -4.71 25.82
N TYR A 212 -12.21 -5.86 26.47
CA TYR A 212 -12.46 -7.13 25.80
C TYR A 212 -13.69 -7.81 26.37
N THR A 213 -14.56 -8.27 25.46
CA THR A 213 -15.85 -8.86 25.79
C THR A 213 -15.91 -10.29 25.27
N ILE A 214 -16.11 -11.26 26.15
CA ILE A 214 -16.29 -12.67 25.82
C ILE A 214 -17.70 -13.07 26.24
N ASP A 215 -18.52 -13.53 25.28
CA ASP A 215 -19.92 -13.93 25.53
C ASP A 215 -20.76 -12.92 26.36
N GLY A 216 -20.51 -11.62 26.08
CA GLY A 216 -21.21 -10.52 26.75
C GLY A 216 -20.60 -10.11 28.10
N VAL A 217 -19.55 -10.75 28.58
CA VAL A 217 -18.81 -10.36 29.79
C VAL A 217 -17.64 -9.48 29.40
N THR A 218 -17.67 -8.20 29.80
CA THR A 218 -16.65 -7.23 29.50
C THR A 218 -15.64 -7.07 30.62
N THR A 219 -14.38 -7.06 30.28
CA THR A 219 -13.27 -6.69 31.15
C THR A 219 -12.59 -5.45 30.59
N VAL A 220 -12.28 -4.50 31.45
CA VAL A 220 -11.61 -3.23 31.11
C VAL A 220 -10.17 -3.29 31.57
N TRP A 221 -9.26 -2.84 30.72
CA TRP A 221 -7.84 -2.77 31.00
C TRP A 221 -7.22 -1.45 30.52
N THR A 222 -6.22 -0.98 31.21
CA THR A 222 -5.47 0.25 30.89
C THR A 222 -4.03 0.13 31.30
N VAL A 223 -3.18 1.02 30.82
CA VAL A 223 -1.76 1.17 31.19
C VAL A 223 -1.62 2.31 32.19
N SER A 224 -0.84 2.10 33.25
CA SER A 224 -0.61 3.09 34.33
C SER A 224 0.79 3.69 34.33
N GLY A 225 1.63 3.38 33.36
CA GLY A 225 3.01 3.88 33.20
C GLY A 225 3.43 3.81 31.73
N ALA A 226 4.71 3.72 31.45
CA ALA A 226 5.24 3.70 30.09
C ALA A 226 4.79 2.47 29.26
N ASP A 227 4.53 1.36 29.92
CA ASP A 227 4.07 0.12 29.30
C ASP A 227 3.24 -0.74 30.24
N GLY A 228 2.52 -1.70 29.69
CA GLY A 228 1.77 -2.68 30.44
C GLY A 228 1.35 -3.85 29.55
N SER A 229 1.00 -4.95 30.18
CA SER A 229 0.52 -6.14 29.49
C SER A 229 -0.59 -6.84 30.27
N THR A 230 -1.56 -7.40 29.54
CA THR A 230 -2.59 -8.29 30.11
C THR A 230 -2.84 -9.45 29.17
N SER A 231 -3.24 -10.59 29.73
CA SER A 231 -3.58 -11.77 28.93
C SER A 231 -4.94 -12.35 29.36
N PHE A 232 -5.67 -12.88 28.39
CA PHE A 232 -6.94 -13.55 28.62
C PHE A 232 -7.10 -14.73 27.68
N THR A 233 -7.92 -15.69 28.05
CA THR A 233 -8.19 -16.88 27.25
C THR A 233 -9.61 -16.83 26.70
N VAL A 234 -9.75 -17.03 25.39
CA VAL A 234 -11.02 -17.27 24.71
C VAL A 234 -11.18 -18.78 24.55
N PRO A 235 -12.05 -19.43 25.33
CA PRO A 235 -12.20 -20.88 25.27
C PRO A 235 -12.88 -21.32 23.97
N ALA A 236 -12.67 -22.58 23.58
CA ALA A 236 -13.32 -23.14 22.40
C ALA A 236 -14.84 -23.11 22.48
N SER A 237 -15.41 -23.09 23.69
CA SER A 237 -16.86 -23.00 23.93
C SER A 237 -17.42 -21.58 23.81
N ALA A 238 -16.59 -20.52 23.79
CA ALA A 238 -17.10 -19.16 23.65
C ALA A 238 -17.81 -18.98 22.30
N SER A 239 -18.82 -18.13 22.27
CA SER A 239 -19.58 -17.82 21.06
C SER A 239 -19.12 -16.52 20.40
N THR A 240 -18.68 -15.55 21.22
CA THR A 240 -18.31 -14.21 20.75
C THR A 240 -17.05 -13.71 21.43
N LEU A 241 -16.29 -12.89 20.70
CA LEU A 241 -15.19 -12.07 21.21
C LEU A 241 -15.30 -10.68 20.61
N GLY A 242 -15.20 -9.65 21.44
CA GLY A 242 -15.06 -8.26 21.03
C GLY A 242 -13.87 -7.62 21.70
N ILE A 243 -13.14 -6.77 20.97
CA ILE A 243 -12.12 -5.89 21.55
C ILE A 243 -12.44 -4.47 21.07
N ALA A 244 -12.45 -3.51 21.99
CA ALA A 244 -12.73 -2.11 21.69
C ALA A 244 -11.71 -1.20 22.39
N PHE A 245 -11.40 -0.07 21.77
CA PHE A 245 -10.63 1.01 22.36
C PHE A 245 -11.57 2.16 22.73
N THR A 246 -11.41 2.67 23.94
CA THR A 246 -12.09 3.87 24.43
C THR A 246 -11.07 4.96 24.70
N SER A 247 -11.33 6.15 24.15
CA SER A 247 -10.47 7.33 24.22
C SER A 247 -10.32 7.86 25.65
N GLY A 248 -9.12 8.37 25.94
CA GLY A 248 -8.84 9.17 27.12
C GLY A 248 -8.27 10.54 26.75
N ASP A 249 -7.44 11.07 27.62
CA ASP A 249 -6.62 12.23 27.31
C ASP A 249 -5.29 11.74 26.70
N TRP A 250 -4.75 12.46 25.71
CA TRP A 250 -3.43 12.19 25.09
C TRP A 250 -3.35 10.87 24.30
N ASP A 251 -4.39 10.47 23.60
CA ASP A 251 -4.40 9.25 22.77
C ASP A 251 -3.26 9.22 21.72
N SER A 252 -2.69 10.37 21.38
CA SER A 252 -1.53 10.46 20.47
C SER A 252 -0.25 9.78 21.00
N GLU A 253 -0.19 9.49 22.30
CA GLU A 253 0.93 8.85 22.97
C GLU A 253 0.76 7.32 23.05
N ILE A 254 -0.46 6.84 22.74
CA ILE A 254 -0.86 5.44 22.91
C ILE A 254 -0.55 4.62 21.65
N THR A 255 0.11 3.49 21.87
CA THR A 255 0.20 2.38 20.93
C THR A 255 -0.10 1.07 21.64
N TYR A 256 -0.60 0.07 20.92
CA TYR A 256 -0.75 -1.27 21.48
C TYR A 256 -0.79 -2.35 20.40
N GLN A 257 -0.49 -3.57 20.81
CA GLN A 257 -0.58 -4.77 19.99
C GLN A 257 -1.42 -5.81 20.72
N VAL A 258 -2.19 -6.58 19.96
CA VAL A 258 -2.88 -7.77 20.42
C VAL A 258 -2.21 -8.97 19.78
N GLU A 259 -1.51 -9.74 20.59
CA GLU A 259 -0.91 -11.01 20.20
C GLU A 259 -1.88 -12.15 20.47
N TRP A 260 -1.89 -13.13 19.59
CA TRP A 260 -2.69 -14.35 19.73
C TRP A 260 -1.82 -15.59 19.61
N THR A 261 -2.15 -16.61 20.42
CA THR A 261 -1.67 -17.97 20.25
C THR A 261 -2.86 -18.93 20.31
N ASP A 262 -2.70 -20.15 19.81
CA ASP A 262 -3.69 -21.18 20.08
C ASP A 262 -3.76 -21.54 21.58
N LEU A 263 -4.71 -22.38 21.97
CA LEU A 263 -4.92 -22.78 23.38
C LEU A 263 -3.75 -23.57 23.97
N ASN A 264 -2.81 -24.04 23.15
CA ASN A 264 -1.59 -24.73 23.59
C ASN A 264 -0.39 -23.78 23.68
N GLY A 265 -0.59 -22.49 23.36
CA GLY A 265 0.48 -21.49 23.30
C GLY A 265 1.36 -21.56 22.07
N ALA A 266 0.91 -22.26 21.00
CA ALA A 266 1.59 -22.35 19.72
C ALA A 266 0.94 -21.41 18.66
N ASN A 267 1.50 -21.38 17.46
CA ASN A 267 0.99 -20.67 16.29
C ASN A 267 0.80 -19.15 16.52
N GLY A 268 1.72 -18.52 17.25
CA GLY A 268 1.65 -17.12 17.63
C GLY A 268 1.61 -16.15 16.43
N GLN A 269 0.71 -15.17 16.49
CA GLN A 269 0.54 -14.11 15.47
C GLN A 269 0.17 -12.80 16.16
N THR A 270 0.60 -11.69 15.55
CA THR A 270 0.07 -10.36 15.90
C THR A 270 -1.33 -10.22 15.27
N ALA A 271 -2.35 -10.27 16.09
CA ALA A 271 -3.74 -10.15 15.64
C ALA A 271 -4.15 -8.71 15.31
N LEU A 272 -3.54 -7.74 15.99
CA LEU A 272 -3.75 -6.31 15.77
C LEU A 272 -2.51 -5.54 16.20
N SER A 273 -2.16 -4.53 15.43
CA SER A 273 -1.24 -3.46 15.85
C SER A 273 -1.92 -2.14 15.57
N ASP A 274 -2.13 -1.32 16.59
CA ASP A 274 -2.76 -0.02 16.47
C ASP A 274 -1.83 1.03 17.10
N GLY A 275 -1.72 2.15 16.47
CA GLY A 275 -0.70 3.08 16.88
C GLY A 275 -1.12 4.51 16.72
N THR A 276 -0.31 5.43 17.17
CA THR A 276 -0.61 6.76 17.70
C THR A 276 -2.01 7.29 17.36
N SER A 277 -2.80 7.61 18.37
CA SER A 277 -4.22 7.98 18.27
C SER A 277 -5.11 6.84 17.75
N PRO A 278 -5.23 5.73 18.48
CA PRO A 278 -6.08 4.62 18.08
C PRO A 278 -7.53 5.08 17.84
N ALA A 279 -8.14 4.59 16.78
CA ALA A 279 -9.54 4.91 16.51
C ALA A 279 -10.45 4.32 17.59
N VAL A 280 -11.41 5.10 18.10
CA VAL A 280 -12.38 4.65 19.12
C VAL A 280 -13.32 3.60 18.54
N GLY A 281 -13.69 2.63 19.36
CA GLY A 281 -14.67 1.59 19.04
C GLY A 281 -14.07 0.22 18.81
N PHE A 282 -14.87 -0.67 18.23
CA PHE A 282 -14.49 -2.06 18.00
C PHE A 282 -13.33 -2.21 17.04
N LYS A 283 -12.47 -3.17 17.35
CA LYS A 283 -11.28 -3.51 16.57
C LYS A 283 -11.47 -4.83 15.83
N ALA A 284 -11.12 -4.83 14.58
CA ALA A 284 -11.02 -6.06 13.82
C ALA A 284 -9.67 -6.73 14.09
N LEU A 285 -9.68 -8.02 14.29
CA LEU A 285 -8.50 -8.84 14.51
C LEU A 285 -8.17 -9.64 13.25
N ASN A 286 -6.90 -9.85 13.00
CA ASN A 286 -6.41 -10.63 11.86
C ASN A 286 -5.70 -11.87 12.39
N ILE A 287 -6.40 -13.02 12.38
CA ILE A 287 -5.87 -14.29 12.90
C ILE A 287 -6.12 -15.37 11.87
N CYS A 288 -5.04 -15.91 11.32
CA CYS A 288 -5.06 -16.98 10.34
C CYS A 288 -4.86 -18.34 11.04
N GLN A 289 -5.82 -19.26 10.86
CA GLN A 289 -5.78 -20.64 11.36
C GLN A 289 -5.64 -21.63 10.22
#